data_5a4e4252782c0c8f65a7079b55857779
#
_entry.id   5a4e4252782c0c8f65a7079b55857779
#
_cell.length_a   1.000
_cell.length_b   1.000
_cell.length_c   1.000
_cell.angle_alpha   90.00
_cell.angle_beta   90.00
_cell.angle_gamma   90.00
#
_symmetry.space_group_name_H-M   'P 1'
#
loop_
_entity.id
_entity.type
_entity.pdbx_description
1 polymer ?
#
loop_
_entity_poly.entity_id
_entity_poly.type
_entity_poly.pdbx_seq_one_letter_code
_entity_poly.pdbx_strand_id
1 'polypeptide(L)'
;MKMPGNMQAMMQQAQKMQQKMQEEIAQIRVEATAGGGMVTIKMDGQKNVLGVKIDPEVAGDVEMLQDLVMAACNEATKKVEEASQKIMGGMLGGMGLPPGLL
;
A
#
# COMPACT_ATOMS: atom_id res chain seq x y z
N MET A 1 -29.73 -7.44 -29.99
CA MET A 1 -30.19 -7.47 -28.59
C MET A 1 -29.69 -6.24 -27.87
N LYS A 2 -30.57 -5.41 -27.39
CA LYS A 2 -30.14 -4.21 -26.64
C LYS A 2 -29.72 -4.63 -25.25
N MET A 3 -28.54 -4.23 -24.83
CA MET A 3 -28.14 -4.38 -23.43
C MET A 3 -29.08 -3.53 -22.55
N PRO A 4 -29.55 -4.08 -21.43
CA PRO A 4 -30.34 -3.28 -20.50
C PRO A 4 -29.52 -2.06 -20.06
N GLY A 5 -30.19 -0.88 -19.97
CA GLY A 5 -29.51 0.34 -19.58
C GLY A 5 -28.85 0.27 -18.21
N ASN A 6 -29.37 -0.56 -17.30
CA ASN A 6 -28.78 -0.75 -15.98
C ASN A 6 -27.48 -1.56 -16.02
N MET A 7 -27.26 -2.40 -17.05
CA MET A 7 -25.97 -3.09 -17.20
C MET A 7 -24.84 -2.12 -17.54
N GLN A 8 -25.10 -1.16 -18.43
CA GLN A 8 -24.12 -0.12 -18.74
C GLN A 8 -23.82 0.74 -17.52
N ALA A 9 -24.84 1.11 -16.77
CA ALA A 9 -24.66 1.89 -15.55
C ALA A 9 -23.86 1.12 -14.52
N MET A 10 -24.10 -0.19 -14.39
CA MET A 10 -23.33 -1.04 -13.47
C MET A 10 -21.87 -1.16 -13.91
N MET A 11 -21.61 -1.30 -15.21
CA MET A 11 -20.24 -1.35 -15.74
C MET A 11 -19.49 -0.04 -15.49
N GLN A 12 -20.15 1.09 -15.73
CA GLN A 12 -19.57 2.40 -15.47
C GLN A 12 -19.27 2.59 -13.99
N GLN A 13 -20.18 2.14 -13.14
CA GLN A 13 -19.98 2.24 -11.69
C GLN A 13 -18.83 1.37 -11.23
N ALA A 14 -18.69 0.16 -11.78
CA ALA A 14 -17.58 -0.72 -11.47
C ALA A 14 -16.23 -0.11 -11.90
N GLN A 15 -16.20 0.51 -13.09
CA GLN A 15 -14.99 1.19 -13.57
C GLN A 15 -14.61 2.37 -12.68
N LYS A 16 -15.59 3.17 -12.28
CA LYS A 16 -15.35 4.30 -11.36
C LYS A 16 -14.82 3.83 -10.02
N MET A 17 -15.38 2.75 -9.51
CA MET A 17 -14.95 2.17 -8.25
C MET A 17 -13.52 1.66 -8.33
N GLN A 18 -13.16 0.99 -9.42
CA GLN A 18 -11.81 0.52 -9.68
C GLN A 18 -10.82 1.68 -9.77
N GLN A 19 -11.18 2.74 -10.50
CA GLN A 19 -10.37 3.96 -10.59
C GLN A 19 -10.16 4.59 -9.23
N LYS A 20 -11.23 4.71 -8.45
CA LYS A 20 -11.15 5.29 -7.11
C LYS A 20 -10.24 4.47 -6.20
N MET A 21 -10.35 3.15 -6.28
CA MET A 21 -9.47 2.25 -5.53
C MET A 21 -8.01 2.46 -5.90
N GLN A 22 -7.71 2.53 -7.20
CA GLN A 22 -6.35 2.77 -7.68
C GLN A 22 -5.82 4.12 -7.22
N GLU A 23 -6.65 5.16 -7.26
CA GLU A 23 -6.27 6.49 -6.79
C GLU A 23 -5.97 6.50 -5.29
N GLU A 24 -6.79 5.84 -4.50
CA GLU A 24 -6.56 5.75 -3.05
C GLU A 24 -5.30 4.94 -2.73
N ILE A 25 -5.07 3.84 -3.44
CA ILE A 25 -3.84 3.06 -3.27
C ILE A 25 -2.62 3.89 -3.66
N ALA A 26 -2.70 4.65 -4.74
CA ALA A 26 -1.60 5.50 -5.18
C ALA A 26 -1.25 6.59 -4.17
N GLN A 27 -2.20 6.98 -3.33
CA GLN A 27 -2.00 7.99 -2.29
C GLN A 27 -1.43 7.42 -0.99
N ILE A 28 -1.31 6.11 -0.88
CA ILE A 28 -0.72 5.48 0.32
C ILE A 28 0.70 5.98 0.52
N ARG A 29 1.00 6.39 1.74
CA ARG A 29 2.35 6.77 2.16
C ARG A 29 2.60 6.08 3.49
N VAL A 30 3.61 5.22 3.51
CA VAL A 30 4.01 4.52 4.72
C VAL A 30 5.45 4.87 5.07
N GLU A 31 5.77 4.74 6.33
CA GLU A 31 7.11 4.91 6.84
C GLU A 31 7.41 3.72 7.75
N ALA A 32 8.54 3.08 7.51
CA ALA A 32 8.97 1.93 8.29
C ALA A 32 10.38 2.14 8.79
N THR A 33 10.64 1.69 10.00
CA THR A 33 11.94 1.85 10.63
C THR A 33 12.49 0.49 11.05
N ALA A 34 13.80 0.41 11.18
CA ALA A 34 14.50 -0.75 11.74
C ALA A 34 15.62 -0.28 12.64
N GLY A 35 15.99 -1.12 13.61
CA GLY A 35 17.09 -0.82 14.53
C GLY A 35 16.82 0.35 15.45
N GLY A 36 15.58 0.50 15.94
CA GLY A 36 15.24 1.62 16.82
C GLY A 36 15.26 2.97 16.12
N GLY A 37 15.00 2.99 14.81
CA GLY A 37 14.97 4.22 14.03
C GLY A 37 16.27 4.54 13.31
N MET A 38 17.25 3.62 13.33
CA MET A 38 18.53 3.83 12.64
C MET A 38 18.39 3.88 11.13
N VAL A 39 17.42 3.15 10.57
CA VAL A 39 17.08 3.19 9.14
C VAL A 39 15.58 3.43 9.02
N THR A 40 15.20 4.39 8.19
CA THR A 40 13.80 4.70 7.91
C THR A 40 13.58 4.64 6.40
N ILE A 41 12.54 3.93 5.97
CA ILE A 41 12.15 3.82 4.57
C ILE A 41 10.76 4.42 4.41
N LYS A 42 10.60 5.30 3.42
CA LYS A 42 9.31 5.83 3.00
C LYS A 42 8.91 5.17 1.70
N MET A 43 7.66 4.74 1.60
CA MET A 43 7.18 3.98 0.44
C MET A 43 5.77 4.41 0.06
N ASP A 44 5.46 4.37 -1.24
CA ASP A 44 4.12 4.64 -1.73
C ASP A 44 3.31 3.36 -1.92
N GLY A 45 2.06 3.52 -2.37
CA GLY A 45 1.15 2.38 -2.56
C GLY A 45 1.53 1.44 -3.68
N GLN A 46 2.41 1.86 -4.56
CA GLN A 46 2.95 1.04 -5.65
C GLN A 46 4.27 0.38 -5.26
N LYS A 47 4.64 0.49 -3.99
CA LYS A 47 5.86 -0.07 -3.42
C LYS A 47 7.13 0.58 -3.95
N ASN A 48 7.02 1.83 -4.42
CA ASN A 48 8.20 2.62 -4.74
C ASN A 48 8.79 3.19 -3.45
N VAL A 49 10.10 3.09 -3.32
CA VAL A 49 10.81 3.72 -2.21
C VAL A 49 10.95 5.20 -2.53
N LEU A 50 10.34 6.04 -1.69
CA LEU A 50 10.35 7.48 -1.87
C LEU A 50 11.48 8.17 -1.13
N GLY A 51 12.00 7.54 -0.10
CA GLY A 51 13.09 8.11 0.68
C GLY A 51 13.72 7.08 1.59
N VAL A 52 14.98 7.27 1.86
CA VAL A 52 15.76 6.45 2.79
C VAL A 52 16.50 7.41 3.72
N LYS A 53 16.34 7.20 5.01
CA LYS A 53 17.08 7.95 6.02
C LYS A 53 17.91 6.98 6.84
N ILE A 54 19.21 7.27 6.93
CA ILE A 54 20.16 6.42 7.64
C ILE A 54 20.82 7.26 8.74
N ASP A 55 20.79 6.74 9.97
CA ASP A 55 21.47 7.38 11.07
C ASP A 55 22.98 7.26 10.85
N PRO A 56 23.77 8.35 11.01
CA PRO A 56 25.22 8.29 10.83
C PRO A 56 25.92 7.25 11.71
N GLU A 57 25.37 6.93 12.87
CA GLU A 57 25.97 5.94 13.77
C GLU A 57 26.08 4.55 13.15
N VAL A 58 25.16 4.18 12.27
CA VAL A 58 25.17 2.87 11.62
C VAL A 58 25.91 2.87 10.30
N ALA A 59 26.24 4.06 9.75
CA ALA A 59 26.85 4.17 8.42
C ALA A 59 28.25 3.51 8.35
N GLY A 60 28.95 3.42 9.48
CA GLY A 60 30.27 2.77 9.55
C GLY A 60 30.22 1.25 9.66
N ASP A 61 29.07 0.67 9.93
CA ASP A 61 28.88 -0.78 10.05
C ASP A 61 28.07 -1.27 8.87
N VAL A 62 28.74 -1.67 7.80
CA VAL A 62 28.09 -2.02 6.54
C VAL A 62 27.19 -3.24 6.68
N GLU A 63 27.63 -4.25 7.42
CA GLU A 63 26.83 -5.47 7.62
C GLU A 63 25.53 -5.17 8.37
N MET A 64 25.61 -4.41 9.45
CA MET A 64 24.45 -3.98 10.20
C MET A 64 23.53 -3.13 9.34
N LEU A 65 24.10 -2.19 8.56
CA LEU A 65 23.34 -1.33 7.68
C LEU A 65 22.55 -2.13 6.64
N GLN A 66 23.20 -3.13 6.03
CA GLN A 66 22.54 -4.00 5.05
C GLN A 66 21.34 -4.71 5.66
N ASP A 67 21.48 -5.27 6.85
CA ASP A 67 20.40 -5.96 7.54
C ASP A 67 19.25 -5.02 7.89
N LEU A 68 19.57 -3.82 8.37
CA LEU A 68 18.55 -2.84 8.75
C LEU A 68 17.80 -2.30 7.55
N VAL A 69 18.47 -2.07 6.43
CA VAL A 69 17.81 -1.63 5.19
C VAL A 69 16.85 -2.69 4.70
N MET A 70 17.29 -3.95 4.70
CA MET A 70 16.45 -5.07 4.29
C MET A 70 15.21 -5.18 5.19
N ALA A 71 15.40 -5.12 6.50
CA ALA A 71 14.31 -5.20 7.46
C ALA A 71 13.31 -4.04 7.30
N ALA A 72 13.81 -2.81 7.12
CA ALA A 72 12.96 -1.64 6.95
C ALA A 72 12.17 -1.70 5.63
N CYS A 73 12.79 -2.16 4.55
CA CYS A 73 12.11 -2.32 3.26
C CYS A 73 11.01 -3.37 3.34
N ASN A 74 11.27 -4.49 3.98
CA ASN A 74 10.28 -5.56 4.15
C ASN A 74 9.11 -5.09 5.00
N GLU A 75 9.38 -4.35 6.06
CA GLU A 75 8.33 -3.78 6.90
C GLU A 75 7.51 -2.74 6.15
N ALA A 76 8.14 -1.88 5.34
CA ALA A 76 7.44 -0.90 4.53
C ALA A 76 6.50 -1.58 3.53
N THR A 77 6.98 -2.62 2.85
CA THR A 77 6.17 -3.40 1.92
C THR A 77 4.95 -4.00 2.60
N LYS A 78 5.13 -4.56 3.79
CA LYS A 78 4.05 -5.12 4.58
C LYS A 78 3.02 -4.07 4.96
N LYS A 79 3.46 -2.89 5.37
CA LYS A 79 2.56 -1.77 5.69
C LYS A 79 1.74 -1.33 4.49
N VAL A 80 2.35 -1.27 3.29
CA VAL A 80 1.64 -0.93 2.06
C VAL A 80 0.57 -2.00 1.76
N GLU A 81 0.92 -3.27 1.87
CA GLU A 81 -0.03 -4.35 1.64
C GLU A 81 -1.21 -4.28 2.60
N GLU A 82 -0.96 -4.03 3.88
CA GLU A 82 -2.02 -3.88 4.87
C GLU A 82 -2.92 -2.67 4.56
N ALA A 83 -2.33 -1.55 4.17
CA ALA A 83 -3.09 -0.36 3.81
C ALA A 83 -3.92 -0.59 2.55
N SER A 84 -3.37 -1.27 1.55
CA SER A 84 -4.09 -1.64 0.33
C SER A 84 -5.28 -2.55 0.63
N GLN A 85 -5.08 -3.53 1.48
CA GLN A 85 -6.15 -4.46 1.87
C GLN A 85 -7.28 -3.74 2.59
N LYS A 86 -6.97 -2.76 3.43
CA LYS A 86 -7.99 -1.94 4.10
C LYS A 86 -8.81 -1.14 3.12
N ILE A 87 -8.17 -0.56 2.11
CA ILE A 87 -8.85 0.19 1.06
C ILE A 87 -9.77 -0.73 0.27
N MET A 88 -9.26 -1.89 -0.15
CA MET A 88 -10.04 -2.87 -0.90
C MET A 88 -11.21 -3.39 -0.07
N GLY A 89 -10.97 -3.72 1.19
CA GLY A 89 -12.01 -4.19 2.10
C GLY A 89 -13.09 -3.15 2.35
N GLY A 90 -12.70 -1.89 2.50
CA GLY A 90 -13.65 -0.80 2.69
C GLY A 90 -14.55 -0.59 1.49
N MET A 91 -14.00 -0.70 0.27
CA MET A 91 -14.78 -0.57 -0.95
C MET A 91 -15.73 -1.74 -1.16
N LEU A 92 -15.24 -2.96 -0.94
CA LEU A 92 -16.08 -4.17 -1.05
C LEU A 92 -17.16 -4.19 0.03
N GLY A 93 -16.83 -3.71 1.23
CA GLY A 93 -17.82 -3.54 2.29
C GLY A 93 -18.92 -2.58 1.90
N GLY A 94 -18.58 -1.49 1.20
CA GLY A 94 -19.53 -0.53 0.68
C GLY A 94 -20.45 -1.10 -0.39
N MET A 95 -20.06 -2.21 -1.02
CA MET A 95 -20.91 -2.94 -1.97
C MET A 95 -21.84 -3.96 -1.29
N GLY A 96 -21.81 -4.05 0.04
CA GLY A 96 -22.65 -4.98 0.77
C GLY A 96 -22.11 -6.40 0.86
N LEU A 97 -20.87 -6.63 0.46
CA LEU A 97 -20.25 -7.94 0.57
C LEU A 97 -19.78 -8.20 2.01
N PRO A 98 -19.96 -9.43 2.52
CA PRO A 98 -19.49 -9.75 3.86
C PRO A 98 -17.97 -9.67 3.95
N PRO A 99 -17.41 -9.10 5.02
CA PRO A 99 -15.96 -9.02 5.18
C PRO A 99 -15.25 -10.37 5.16
N GLY A 100 -15.96 -11.43 5.56
CA GLY A 100 -15.40 -12.78 5.60
C GLY A 100 -15.10 -13.41 4.24
N LEU A 101 -15.53 -12.78 3.14
CA LEU A 101 -15.23 -13.27 1.79
C LEU A 101 -13.89 -12.78 1.28
N LEU A 102 -13.23 -11.93 2.00
CA LEU A 102 -11.90 -11.44 1.70
C LEU A 102 -10.85 -12.22 2.51
#